data_7e9c80e56f20881b6e6ffbb03c6462ab
#
_entry.id   7e9c80e56f20881b6e6ffbb03c6462ab
#
_cell.length_a   1.000
_cell.length_b   1.000
_cell.length_c   1.000
_cell.angle_alpha   90.00
_cell.angle_beta   90.00
_cell.angle_gamma   90.00
#
_symmetry.space_group_name_H-M   'P 1'
#
loop_
_entity.id
_entity.type
_entity.pdbx_description
1 polymer ?
#
loop_
_entity_poly.entity_id
_entity_poly.type
_entity_poly.pdbx_seq_one_letter_code
_entity_poly.pdbx_strand_id
1 'polypeptide(L)'
;MSYIVPIGPYHPALEEPIHAKLYTEGEVIKDAEVFVGYNHRGIEKLATERNAIQTLVLVERVCGICSHSHALTYAMCVESINGIEVPKRGQYIRVITAELERLHSHFLWLGIACHIIGHDSMFMHIWDERELVMDLQIGRAHV
;
A
#
# COMPACT_ATOMS: atom_id res chain seq x y z
N MET A 1 1.68 -33.57 -22.87
CA MET A 1 1.61 -32.33 -23.68
C MET A 1 2.00 -31.20 -22.77
N SER A 2 2.96 -30.40 -23.17
CA SER A 2 3.36 -29.19 -22.45
C SER A 2 2.54 -28.00 -22.95
N TYR A 3 2.04 -27.19 -22.03
CA TYR A 3 1.27 -25.98 -22.33
C TYR A 3 1.90 -24.80 -21.62
N ILE A 4 1.73 -23.59 -22.21
CA ILE A 4 2.06 -22.32 -21.56
C ILE A 4 0.75 -21.69 -21.15
N VAL A 5 0.58 -21.46 -19.84
CA VAL A 5 -0.59 -20.82 -19.27
C VAL A 5 -0.19 -19.40 -18.84
N PRO A 6 -0.64 -18.34 -19.54
CA PRO A 6 -0.40 -16.98 -19.12
C PRO A 6 -1.42 -16.57 -18.05
N ILE A 7 -0.95 -15.91 -16.98
CA ILE A 7 -1.77 -15.29 -15.94
C ILE A 7 -1.42 -13.80 -15.88
N GLY A 8 -2.42 -12.94 -15.98
CA GLY A 8 -2.23 -11.50 -15.96
C GLY A 8 -1.75 -10.92 -17.32
N PRO A 9 -1.31 -9.64 -17.33
CA PRO A 9 -1.13 -8.75 -16.17
C PRO A 9 -2.44 -8.36 -15.47
N TYR A 10 -3.57 -8.36 -16.17
CA TYR A 10 -4.90 -8.10 -15.60
C TYR A 10 -5.65 -9.40 -15.45
N HIS A 11 -5.88 -9.82 -14.21
CA HIS A 11 -6.58 -11.06 -13.90
C HIS A 11 -7.48 -10.85 -12.68
N PRO A 12 -8.72 -11.36 -12.66
CA PRO A 12 -9.66 -11.13 -11.55
C PRO A 12 -9.17 -11.56 -10.18
N ALA A 13 -8.25 -12.53 -10.11
CA ALA A 13 -7.66 -13.01 -8.86
C ALA A 13 -6.44 -12.20 -8.39
N LEU A 14 -5.99 -11.22 -9.19
CA LEU A 14 -4.83 -10.38 -8.88
C LEU A 14 -5.30 -8.96 -8.56
N GLU A 15 -4.99 -8.46 -7.38
CA GLU A 15 -5.28 -7.07 -6.99
C GLU A 15 -4.33 -6.09 -7.69
N GLU A 16 -3.09 -6.50 -7.93
CA GLU A 16 -2.04 -5.72 -8.58
C GLU A 16 -1.57 -6.41 -9.86
N PRO A 17 -1.21 -5.66 -10.91
CA PRO A 17 -0.82 -6.25 -12.19
C PRO A 17 0.53 -6.98 -12.10
N ILE A 18 0.46 -8.28 -12.27
CA ILE A 18 1.60 -9.19 -12.40
C ILE A 18 1.35 -10.09 -13.60
N HIS A 19 2.36 -10.29 -14.45
CA HIS A 19 2.27 -11.27 -15.53
C HIS A 19 3.13 -12.48 -15.20
N ALA A 20 2.52 -13.66 -15.23
CA ALA A 20 3.22 -14.92 -15.06
C ALA A 20 2.97 -15.83 -16.26
N LYS A 21 4.01 -16.48 -16.76
CA LYS A 21 3.91 -17.57 -17.73
C LYS A 21 4.25 -18.86 -17.01
N LEU A 22 3.28 -19.75 -16.92
CA LEU A 22 3.45 -21.06 -16.32
C LEU A 22 3.66 -22.12 -17.39
N TYR A 23 4.75 -22.85 -17.30
CA TYR A 23 5.07 -23.99 -18.17
C TYR A 23 4.58 -25.25 -17.50
N THR A 24 3.55 -25.89 -18.07
CA THR A 24 2.86 -27.02 -17.44
C THR A 24 2.98 -28.29 -18.26
N GLU A 25 3.03 -29.44 -17.56
CA GLU A 25 2.81 -30.78 -18.11
C GLU A 25 1.59 -31.40 -17.44
N GLY A 26 0.45 -31.35 -18.14
CA GLY A 26 -0.84 -31.63 -17.53
C GLY A 26 -1.16 -30.58 -16.47
N GLU A 27 -1.43 -31.00 -15.24
CA GLU A 27 -1.72 -30.11 -14.10
C GLU A 27 -0.46 -29.72 -13.29
N VAL A 28 0.71 -30.23 -13.66
CA VAL A 28 1.96 -30.00 -12.94
C VAL A 28 2.71 -28.82 -13.57
N ILE A 29 2.98 -27.79 -12.78
CA ILE A 29 3.82 -26.67 -13.17
C ILE A 29 5.28 -27.13 -13.11
N LYS A 30 6.02 -27.03 -14.22
CA LYS A 30 7.43 -27.39 -14.35
C LYS A 30 8.34 -26.18 -14.20
N ASP A 31 7.89 -25.03 -14.69
CA ASP A 31 8.66 -23.80 -14.63
C ASP A 31 7.72 -22.60 -14.65
N ALA A 32 8.20 -21.43 -14.21
CA ALA A 32 7.44 -20.19 -14.20
C ALA A 32 8.33 -18.99 -14.45
N GLU A 33 7.93 -18.15 -15.40
CA GLU A 33 8.51 -16.82 -15.60
C GLU A 33 7.57 -15.76 -15.02
N VAL A 34 8.09 -14.87 -14.17
CA VAL A 34 7.31 -13.80 -13.55
C VAL A 34 7.82 -12.44 -14.01
N PHE A 35 6.93 -11.63 -14.53
CA PHE A 35 7.20 -10.27 -14.98
C PHE A 35 6.49 -9.28 -14.05
N VAL A 36 7.29 -8.46 -13.39
CA VAL A 36 6.85 -7.41 -12.46
C VAL A 36 7.20 -6.03 -13.01
N GLY A 37 6.74 -4.99 -12.35
CA GLY A 37 7.11 -3.61 -12.69
C GLY A 37 6.04 -2.84 -13.46
N TYR A 38 4.83 -3.38 -13.62
CA TYR A 38 3.71 -2.67 -14.27
C TYR A 38 3.32 -1.38 -13.53
N ASN A 39 3.55 -1.32 -12.23
CA ASN A 39 3.30 -0.14 -11.38
C ASN A 39 4.53 0.76 -11.22
N HIS A 40 5.61 0.52 -11.96
CA HIS A 40 6.82 1.33 -11.91
C HIS A 40 6.54 2.76 -12.40
N ARG A 41 6.82 3.76 -11.55
CA ARG A 41 6.56 5.19 -11.82
C ARG A 41 7.80 6.06 -11.72
N GLY A 42 8.98 5.48 -11.56
CA GLY A 42 10.25 6.19 -11.47
C GLY A 42 10.41 7.02 -10.18
N ILE A 43 9.72 6.67 -9.07
CA ILE A 43 9.71 7.45 -7.83
C ILE A 43 11.12 7.61 -7.27
N GLU A 44 11.93 6.56 -7.28
CA GLU A 44 13.32 6.61 -6.78
C GLU A 44 14.16 7.61 -7.58
N LYS A 45 14.04 7.59 -8.91
CA LYS A 45 14.75 8.55 -9.77
C LYS A 45 14.27 9.97 -9.53
N LEU A 46 12.98 10.20 -9.43
CA LEU A 46 12.41 11.51 -9.12
C LEU A 46 12.86 12.02 -7.74
N ALA A 47 12.98 11.15 -6.76
CA ALA A 47 13.43 11.50 -5.41
C ALA A 47 14.87 12.05 -5.41
N THR A 48 15.74 11.56 -6.30
CA THR A 48 17.11 12.08 -6.43
C THR A 48 17.19 13.47 -7.05
N GLU A 49 16.13 13.94 -7.70
CA GLU A 49 16.04 15.23 -8.39
C GLU A 49 15.23 16.27 -7.61
N ARG A 50 14.75 15.94 -6.41
CA ARG A 50 13.88 16.76 -5.58
C ARG A 50 14.56 17.15 -4.26
N ASN A 51 14.10 18.27 -3.67
CA ASN A 51 14.49 18.60 -2.31
C ASN A 51 13.76 17.73 -1.28
N ALA A 52 14.18 17.76 -0.02
CA ALA A 52 13.65 16.91 1.04
C ALA A 52 12.11 17.06 1.22
N ILE A 53 11.57 18.28 1.15
CA ILE A 53 10.13 18.53 1.32
C ILE A 53 9.34 17.97 0.13
N GLN A 54 9.83 18.17 -1.09
CA GLN A 54 9.19 17.63 -2.29
C GLN A 54 9.26 16.11 -2.32
N THR A 55 10.37 15.53 -1.86
CA THR A 55 10.53 14.07 -1.77
C THR A 55 9.59 13.48 -0.72
N LEU A 56 9.36 14.18 0.40
CA LEU A 56 8.39 13.75 1.41
C LEU A 56 7.00 13.51 0.79
N VAL A 57 6.51 14.47 0.03
CA VAL A 57 5.22 14.36 -0.67
C VAL A 57 5.25 13.31 -1.78
N LEU A 58 6.40 13.11 -2.42
CA LEU A 58 6.56 12.09 -3.48
C LEU A 58 6.49 10.67 -2.92
N VAL A 59 7.15 10.39 -1.79
CA VAL A 59 7.19 9.04 -1.22
C VAL A 59 5.84 8.58 -0.68
N GLU A 60 4.95 9.49 -0.29
CA GLU A 60 3.56 9.14 0.03
C GLU A 60 2.85 8.42 -1.13
N ARG A 61 3.26 8.68 -2.37
CA ARG A 61 2.64 8.14 -3.58
C ARG A 61 3.16 6.76 -3.95
N VAL A 62 4.09 6.20 -3.17
CA VAL A 62 4.54 4.80 -3.36
C VAL A 62 3.39 3.83 -3.12
N CYS A 63 2.59 4.09 -2.07
CA CYS A 63 1.45 3.25 -1.70
C CYS A 63 0.28 4.12 -1.25
N GLY A 64 -0.92 3.84 -1.77
CA GLY A 64 -2.15 4.55 -1.38
C GLY A 64 -2.78 4.08 -0.06
N ILE A 65 -2.32 2.95 0.49
CA ILE A 65 -2.86 2.36 1.73
C ILE A 65 -1.97 2.72 2.92
N CYS A 66 -0.64 2.82 2.73
CA CYS A 66 0.35 3.07 3.76
C CYS A 66 1.17 4.34 3.50
N SER A 67 0.55 5.38 2.94
CA SER A 67 1.20 6.62 2.53
C SER A 67 1.86 7.37 3.68
N HIS A 68 1.23 7.42 4.86
CA HIS A 68 1.81 8.02 6.04
C HIS A 68 3.06 7.27 6.54
N SER A 69 3.05 5.94 6.49
CA SER A 69 4.22 5.13 6.88
C SER A 69 5.43 5.44 6.00
N HIS A 70 5.27 5.63 4.70
CA HIS A 70 6.34 6.04 3.80
C HIS A 70 6.86 7.45 4.14
N ALA A 71 5.96 8.41 4.32
CA ALA A 71 6.31 9.79 4.68
C ALA A 71 7.01 9.86 6.03
N LEU A 72 6.49 9.15 7.03
CA LEU A 72 7.05 9.10 8.38
C LEU A 72 8.47 8.53 8.37
N THR A 73 8.67 7.40 7.69
CA THR A 73 10.00 6.77 7.58
C THR A 73 11.01 7.70 6.91
N TYR A 74 10.62 8.34 5.82
CA TYR A 74 11.47 9.31 5.14
C TYR A 74 11.80 10.51 6.04
N ALA A 75 10.80 11.08 6.72
CA ALA A 75 11.00 12.20 7.65
C ALA A 75 11.99 11.83 8.77
N MET A 76 11.82 10.64 9.37
CA MET A 76 12.73 10.16 10.41
C MET A 76 14.17 10.00 9.91
N CYS A 77 14.36 9.55 8.67
CA CYS A 77 15.70 9.47 8.06
C CYS A 77 16.32 10.87 7.90
N VAL A 78 15.57 11.83 7.36
CA VAL A 78 16.03 13.21 7.18
C VAL A 78 16.36 13.88 8.52
N GLU A 79 15.52 13.70 9.52
CA GLU A 79 15.70 14.20 10.87
C GLU A 79 16.96 13.62 11.53
N SER A 80 17.15 12.31 11.40
CA SER A 80 18.34 11.62 11.91
C SER A 80 19.64 12.13 11.29
N ILE A 81 19.65 12.33 9.97
CA ILE A 81 20.83 12.86 9.26
C ILE A 81 21.15 14.29 9.69
N ASN A 82 20.14 15.10 9.98
CA ASN A 82 20.31 16.51 10.33
C ASN A 82 20.36 16.76 11.86
N GLY A 83 20.25 15.73 12.68
CA GLY A 83 20.26 15.86 14.15
C GLY A 83 19.05 16.64 14.69
N ILE A 84 17.90 16.56 14.03
CA ILE A 84 16.69 17.29 14.42
C ILE A 84 15.93 16.51 15.49
N GLU A 85 15.72 17.13 16.65
CA GLU A 85 14.91 16.57 17.71
C GLU A 85 13.43 16.95 17.53
N VAL A 86 12.57 15.95 17.45
CA VAL A 86 11.13 16.14 17.31
C VAL A 86 10.49 16.38 18.68
N PRO A 87 9.73 17.47 18.89
CA PRO A 87 9.02 17.71 20.14
C PRO A 87 8.07 16.57 20.51
N LYS A 88 7.89 16.32 21.82
CA LYS A 88 7.02 15.23 22.33
C LYS A 88 5.62 15.25 21.70
N ARG A 89 5.01 16.45 21.58
CA ARG A 89 3.70 16.59 20.93
C ARG A 89 3.71 16.08 19.49
N GLY A 90 4.76 16.37 18.70
CA GLY A 90 4.92 15.87 17.34
C GLY A 90 5.04 14.35 17.30
N GLN A 91 5.78 13.75 18.24
CA GLN A 91 5.89 12.29 18.35
C GLN A 91 4.52 11.63 18.62
N TYR A 92 3.71 12.18 19.53
CA TYR A 92 2.36 11.66 19.81
C TYR A 92 1.44 11.79 18.60
N ILE A 93 1.47 12.91 17.89
CA ILE A 93 0.66 13.10 16.67
C ILE A 93 1.04 12.06 15.60
N ARG A 94 2.34 11.80 15.41
CA ARG A 94 2.82 10.77 14.48
C ARG A 94 2.30 9.38 14.84
N VAL A 95 2.34 9.02 16.13
CA VAL A 95 1.82 7.72 16.59
C VAL A 95 0.32 7.63 16.34
N ILE A 96 -0.45 8.67 16.68
CA ILE A 96 -1.90 8.68 16.44
C ILE A 96 -2.21 8.49 14.95
N THR A 97 -1.53 9.23 14.09
CA THR A 97 -1.76 9.15 12.63
C THR A 97 -1.36 7.78 12.08
N ALA A 98 -0.23 7.22 12.55
CA ALA A 98 0.23 5.90 12.14
C ALA A 98 -0.72 4.78 12.58
N GLU A 99 -1.31 4.88 13.77
CA GLU A 99 -2.27 3.89 14.25
C GLU A 99 -3.64 4.02 13.54
N LEU A 100 -4.07 5.21 13.19
CA LEU A 100 -5.24 5.40 12.34
C LEU A 100 -5.02 4.81 10.94
N GLU A 101 -3.84 5.00 10.33
CA GLU A 101 -3.49 4.35 9.07
C GLU A 101 -3.50 2.83 9.18
N ARG A 102 -2.98 2.29 10.29
CA ARG A 102 -3.00 0.85 10.56
C ARG A 102 -4.43 0.31 10.67
N LEU A 103 -5.31 0.99 11.41
CA LEU A 103 -6.71 0.61 11.52
C LEU A 103 -7.41 0.59 10.17
N HIS A 104 -7.28 1.67 9.41
CA HIS A 104 -7.84 1.79 8.07
C HIS A 104 -7.37 0.67 7.13
N SER A 105 -6.08 0.31 7.17
CA SER A 105 -5.52 -0.76 6.35
C SER A 105 -5.96 -2.16 6.79
N HIS A 106 -6.10 -2.38 8.10
CA HIS A 106 -6.58 -3.65 8.65
C HIS A 106 -8.07 -3.88 8.33
N PHE A 107 -8.91 -2.83 8.39
CA PHE A 107 -10.29 -2.92 7.93
C PHE A 107 -10.38 -3.22 6.43
N LEU A 108 -9.53 -2.60 5.61
CA LEU A 108 -9.45 -2.93 4.19
C LEU A 108 -9.14 -4.41 3.97
N TRP A 109 -8.08 -4.91 4.61
CA TRP A 109 -7.68 -6.31 4.50
C TRP A 109 -8.78 -7.27 4.96
N LEU A 110 -9.37 -7.00 6.13
CA LEU A 110 -10.43 -7.84 6.69
C LEU A 110 -11.68 -7.85 5.80
N GLY A 111 -12.07 -6.70 5.27
CA GLY A 111 -13.19 -6.58 4.33
C GLY A 111 -12.95 -7.39 3.07
N ILE A 112 -11.78 -7.26 2.44
CA ILE A 112 -11.42 -8.03 1.24
C ILE A 112 -11.41 -9.55 1.53
N ALA A 113 -10.87 -9.96 2.69
CA ALA A 113 -10.89 -11.35 3.08
C ALA A 113 -12.32 -11.90 3.21
N CYS A 114 -13.26 -11.12 3.79
CA CYS A 114 -14.66 -11.48 3.85
C CYS A 114 -15.30 -11.59 2.46
N HIS A 115 -14.97 -10.70 1.54
CA HIS A 115 -15.44 -10.75 0.17
C HIS A 115 -14.95 -12.03 -0.56
N ILE A 116 -13.65 -12.35 -0.44
CA ILE A 116 -13.06 -13.55 -1.07
C ILE A 116 -13.73 -14.85 -0.60
N ILE A 117 -14.12 -14.94 0.68
CA ILE A 117 -14.85 -16.11 1.20
C ILE A 117 -16.36 -16.06 0.92
N GLY A 118 -16.85 -15.04 0.21
CA GLY A 118 -18.26 -14.90 -0.17
C GLY A 118 -19.17 -14.30 0.91
N HIS A 119 -18.62 -13.61 1.90
CA HIS A 119 -19.40 -12.97 2.98
C HIS A 119 -19.58 -11.46 2.72
N ASP A 120 -20.34 -11.12 1.67
CA ASP A 120 -20.48 -9.73 1.21
C ASP A 120 -21.14 -8.79 2.23
N SER A 121 -22.07 -9.30 3.06
CA SER A 121 -22.69 -8.48 4.11
C SER A 121 -21.64 -8.00 5.13
N MET A 122 -20.68 -8.85 5.51
CA MET A 122 -19.61 -8.47 6.42
C MET A 122 -18.61 -7.55 5.74
N PHE A 123 -18.31 -7.79 4.46
CA PHE A 123 -17.49 -6.88 3.66
C PHE A 123 -18.06 -5.46 3.69
N MET A 124 -19.36 -5.29 3.39
CA MET A 124 -20.01 -3.97 3.40
C MET A 124 -19.99 -3.32 4.79
N HIS A 125 -20.26 -4.10 5.84
CA HIS A 125 -20.23 -3.59 7.21
C HIS A 125 -18.83 -3.12 7.64
N ILE A 126 -17.78 -3.89 7.32
CA ILE A 126 -16.40 -3.51 7.64
C ILE A 126 -15.99 -2.23 6.88
N TRP A 127 -16.46 -2.06 5.65
CA TRP A 127 -16.18 -0.86 4.88
C TRP A 127 -16.90 0.37 5.43
N ASP A 128 -18.10 0.21 5.95
CA ASP A 128 -18.83 1.26 6.65
C ASP A 128 -18.07 1.71 7.92
N GLU A 129 -17.65 0.78 8.75
CA GLU A 129 -16.83 1.08 9.94
C GLU A 129 -15.47 1.71 9.57
N ARG A 130 -14.88 1.33 8.43
CA ARG A 130 -13.64 1.92 7.92
C ARG A 130 -13.81 3.40 7.58
N GLU A 131 -14.97 3.83 7.09
CA GLU A 131 -15.24 5.24 6.77
C GLU A 131 -15.11 6.13 8.01
N LEU A 132 -15.49 5.67 9.20
CA LEU A 132 -15.31 6.42 10.44
C LEU A 132 -13.82 6.72 10.73
N VAL A 133 -12.94 5.78 10.46
CA VAL A 133 -11.50 5.97 10.61
C VAL A 133 -10.96 6.93 9.54
N MET A 134 -11.44 6.82 8.31
CA MET A 134 -11.05 7.71 7.21
C MET A 134 -11.52 9.15 7.48
N ASP A 135 -12.70 9.35 8.01
CA ASP A 135 -13.21 10.67 8.41
C ASP A 135 -12.33 11.32 9.50
N LEU A 136 -11.83 10.53 10.44
CA LEU A 136 -10.86 11.02 11.42
C LEU A 136 -9.54 11.47 10.79
N GLN A 137 -9.10 10.78 9.73
CA GLN A 137 -7.89 11.14 9.01
C GLN A 137 -8.06 12.38 8.13
N ILE A 138 -9.19 12.50 7.44
CA ILE A 138 -9.46 13.55 6.44
C ILE A 138 -10.10 14.78 7.10
N GLY A 139 -11.15 14.59 7.89
CA GLY A 139 -12.09 15.64 8.26
C GLY A 139 -11.68 16.49 9.46
N ARG A 140 -10.78 16.02 10.27
CA ARG A 140 -10.41 16.72 11.52
C ARG A 140 -9.35 17.80 11.34
N ALA A 141 -8.79 17.94 10.15
CA ALA A 141 -7.93 19.07 9.82
C ALA A 141 -8.70 20.38 9.53
N HIS A 142 -10.04 20.30 9.48
CA HIS A 142 -10.90 21.43 9.11
C HIS A 142 -11.83 21.89 10.26
N VAL A 143 -11.63 21.41 11.49
CA VAL A 143 -12.38 21.83 12.67
C VAL A 143 -11.52 22.71 13.57
#